data_5dc8424ec4290c97c917b08fe1d75795
#
_entry.id   5dc8424ec4290c97c917b08fe1d75795
#
_cell.length_a   1.000
_cell.length_b   1.000
_cell.length_c   1.000
_cell.angle_alpha   90.00
_cell.angle_beta   90.00
_cell.angle_gamma   90.00
#
_symmetry.space_group_name_H-M   'P 1'
#
loop_
_entity.id
_entity.type
_entity.pdbx_description
1 polymer ?
#
loop_
_entity_poly.entity_id
_entity_poly.type
_entity_poly.pdbx_seq_one_letter_code
_entity_poly.pdbx_strand_id
1 'polypeptide(L)'
;MPLYDDQKLFELLCLEGAQAGLSWSTILAKRAGYQHAFHQFAIARVAAMTDAELEALIHDARVVRNRRKIYAVRTNAQAALQAIHQHSSLQAYLWGLAGGAPVQHHWHTASDIPADTATSRAMSAQLKRDGFAFVGPTTCYAFMQAAGMVNDHVVKCFRYRECAALSDMGRKNSSVHG
;
A
#
# COMPACT_ATOMS: atom_id res chain seq x y z
N MET A 1 -9.67 5.13 -7.50
CA MET A 1 -10.65 4.03 -7.41
C MET A 1 -10.21 3.10 -6.29
N PRO A 2 -11.07 2.72 -5.34
CA PRO A 2 -10.70 1.82 -4.25
C PRO A 2 -10.15 0.48 -4.74
N LEU A 3 -9.07 0.03 -4.13
CA LEU A 3 -8.34 -1.20 -4.46
C LEU A 3 -8.67 -2.28 -3.43
N TYR A 4 -9.12 -3.44 -3.90
CA TYR A 4 -9.56 -4.55 -3.04
C TYR A 4 -8.84 -5.89 -3.31
N ASP A 5 -7.93 -5.93 -4.27
CA ASP A 5 -7.16 -7.12 -4.61
C ASP A 5 -5.94 -7.24 -3.70
N ASP A 6 -5.79 -8.37 -3.00
CA ASP A 6 -4.74 -8.61 -2.02
C ASP A 6 -3.34 -8.46 -2.61
N GLN A 7 -3.10 -9.01 -3.81
CA GLN A 7 -1.79 -8.96 -4.47
C GLN A 7 -1.42 -7.54 -4.89
N LYS A 8 -2.39 -6.79 -5.42
CA LYS A 8 -2.18 -5.38 -5.79
C LYS A 8 -2.02 -4.47 -4.58
N LEU A 9 -2.73 -4.73 -3.49
CA LEU A 9 -2.54 -4.03 -2.22
C LEU A 9 -1.14 -4.30 -1.65
N PHE A 10 -0.69 -5.55 -1.71
CA PHE A 10 0.65 -5.93 -1.29
C PHE A 10 1.73 -5.28 -2.17
N GLU A 11 1.60 -5.33 -3.50
CA GLU A 11 2.47 -4.61 -4.44
C GLU A 11 2.58 -3.14 -4.07
N LEU A 12 1.43 -2.47 -3.91
CA LEU A 12 1.38 -1.03 -3.62
C LEU A 12 2.07 -0.70 -2.30
N LEU A 13 1.79 -1.44 -1.24
CA LEU A 13 2.42 -1.24 0.07
C LEU A 13 3.95 -1.38 0.01
N CYS A 14 4.44 -2.39 -0.71
CA CYS A 14 5.87 -2.61 -0.90
C CYS A 14 6.53 -1.49 -1.74
N LEU A 15 5.86 -1.00 -2.78
CA LEU A 15 6.38 0.08 -3.62
C LEU A 15 6.41 1.42 -2.87
N GLU A 16 5.41 1.73 -2.06
CA GLU A 16 5.41 2.91 -1.18
C GLU A 16 6.55 2.84 -0.14
N GLY A 17 6.79 1.67 0.43
CA GLY A 17 7.95 1.46 1.31
C GLY A 17 9.28 1.60 0.58
N ALA A 18 9.38 1.12 -0.66
CA ALA A 18 10.57 1.27 -1.49
C ALA A 18 10.84 2.73 -1.89
N GLN A 19 9.79 3.54 -2.01
CA GLN A 19 9.87 4.96 -2.36
C GLN A 19 10.53 5.81 -1.27
N ALA A 20 10.51 5.40 0.00
CA ALA A 20 11.05 6.18 1.11
C ALA A 20 12.44 6.78 0.79
N GLY A 21 12.55 8.12 0.77
CA GLY A 21 13.76 8.85 0.41
C GLY A 21 14.06 8.97 -1.11
N LEU A 22 13.11 8.57 -1.98
CA LEU A 22 13.22 8.64 -3.43
C LEU A 22 12.01 9.34 -4.03
N SER A 23 12.09 9.72 -5.32
CA SER A 23 10.92 10.24 -6.04
C SER A 23 9.98 9.10 -6.46
N TRP A 24 8.67 9.38 -6.49
CA TRP A 24 7.69 8.42 -6.99
C TRP A 24 7.92 8.04 -8.47
N SER A 25 8.38 8.98 -9.29
CA SER A 25 8.76 8.69 -10.69
C SER A 25 9.86 7.64 -10.81
N THR A 26 10.81 7.61 -9.88
CA THR A 26 11.86 6.57 -9.82
C THR A 26 11.26 5.19 -9.57
N ILE A 27 10.29 5.09 -8.67
CA ILE A 27 9.63 3.82 -8.36
C ILE A 27 8.73 3.36 -9.52
N LEU A 28 7.97 4.27 -10.13
CA LEU A 28 7.16 3.95 -11.30
C LEU A 28 8.00 3.41 -12.47
N ALA A 29 9.15 4.03 -12.75
CA ALA A 29 10.06 3.56 -13.79
C ALA A 29 10.63 2.15 -13.50
N LYS A 30 10.68 1.76 -12.22
CA LYS A 30 11.17 0.43 -11.78
C LYS A 30 10.06 -0.58 -11.48
N ARG A 31 8.80 -0.20 -11.58
CA ARG A 31 7.65 -1.05 -11.19
C ARG A 31 7.67 -2.41 -11.90
N ALA A 32 7.87 -2.43 -13.23
CA ALA A 32 7.96 -3.69 -13.98
C ALA A 32 9.14 -4.56 -13.53
N GLY A 33 10.28 -3.92 -13.16
CA GLY A 33 11.42 -4.60 -12.58
C GLY A 33 11.12 -5.24 -11.23
N TYR A 34 10.41 -4.52 -10.35
CA TYR A 34 9.93 -5.06 -9.08
C TYR A 34 8.97 -6.22 -9.27
N GLN A 35 7.98 -6.09 -10.18
CA GLN A 35 7.06 -7.18 -10.50
C GLN A 35 7.79 -8.44 -10.94
N HIS A 36 8.78 -8.30 -11.83
CA HIS A 36 9.59 -9.43 -12.28
C HIS A 36 10.43 -10.01 -11.12
N ALA A 37 11.13 -9.17 -10.36
CA ALA A 37 12.04 -9.57 -9.29
C ALA A 37 11.31 -10.27 -8.12
N PHE A 38 10.09 -9.87 -7.83
CA PHE A 38 9.29 -10.37 -6.71
C PHE A 38 8.06 -11.18 -7.17
N HIS A 39 8.20 -11.99 -8.24
CA HIS A 39 7.20 -12.96 -8.70
C HIS A 39 5.80 -12.36 -8.85
N GLN A 40 5.68 -11.21 -9.48
CA GLN A 40 4.42 -10.44 -9.64
C GLN A 40 3.75 -10.11 -8.29
N PHE A 41 4.52 -10.03 -7.22
CA PHE A 41 4.02 -9.85 -5.84
C PHE A 41 3.05 -10.94 -5.37
N ALA A 42 3.17 -12.17 -5.89
CA ALA A 42 2.46 -13.33 -5.35
C ALA A 42 2.93 -13.58 -3.93
N ILE A 43 2.10 -13.22 -2.92
CA ILE A 43 2.48 -13.07 -1.51
C ILE A 43 3.18 -14.33 -0.98
N ALA A 44 2.61 -15.53 -1.24
CA ALA A 44 3.19 -16.79 -0.78
C ALA A 44 4.57 -17.08 -1.40
N ARG A 45 4.76 -16.74 -2.69
CA ARG A 45 6.05 -16.93 -3.37
C ARG A 45 7.10 -15.97 -2.85
N VAL A 46 6.72 -14.70 -2.64
CA VAL A 46 7.62 -13.69 -2.07
C VAL A 46 8.03 -14.05 -0.64
N ALA A 47 7.09 -14.53 0.17
CA ALA A 47 7.37 -14.97 1.55
C ALA A 47 8.36 -16.13 1.62
N ALA A 48 8.38 -17.01 0.61
CA ALA A 48 9.25 -18.18 0.50
C ALA A 48 10.60 -17.89 -0.19
N MET A 49 10.87 -16.66 -0.66
CA MET A 49 12.15 -16.32 -1.29
C MET A 49 13.32 -16.60 -0.34
N THR A 50 14.38 -17.17 -0.88
CA THR A 50 15.61 -17.49 -0.17
C THR A 50 16.51 -16.25 -0.02
N ASP A 51 17.47 -16.31 0.91
CA ASP A 51 18.47 -15.24 1.04
C ASP A 51 19.32 -15.10 -0.24
N ALA A 52 19.63 -16.22 -0.92
CA ALA A 52 20.40 -16.19 -2.15
C ALA A 52 19.66 -15.41 -3.27
N GLU A 53 18.34 -15.59 -3.40
CA GLU A 53 17.51 -14.84 -4.35
C GLU A 53 17.50 -13.34 -3.99
N LEU A 54 17.35 -12.99 -2.71
CA LEU A 54 17.34 -11.58 -2.29
C LEU A 54 18.71 -10.91 -2.45
N GLU A 55 19.83 -11.63 -2.17
CA GLU A 55 21.18 -11.12 -2.39
C GLU A 55 21.45 -10.84 -3.87
N ALA A 56 20.95 -11.69 -4.78
CA ALA A 56 21.06 -11.44 -6.22
C ALA A 56 20.38 -10.12 -6.63
N LEU A 57 19.24 -9.76 -6.00
CA LEU A 57 18.52 -8.52 -6.29
C LEU A 57 19.27 -7.26 -5.86
N ILE A 58 20.23 -7.35 -4.92
CA ILE A 58 21.05 -6.19 -4.51
C ILE A 58 21.87 -5.65 -5.70
N HIS A 59 22.19 -6.50 -6.65
CA HIS A 59 22.96 -6.14 -7.86
C HIS A 59 22.06 -5.86 -9.08
N ASP A 60 20.75 -6.07 -8.95
CA ASP A 60 19.80 -5.87 -10.03
C ASP A 60 19.42 -4.40 -10.19
N ALA A 61 19.79 -3.80 -11.32
CA ALA A 61 19.46 -2.40 -11.63
C ALA A 61 17.96 -2.14 -11.84
N ARG A 62 17.16 -3.19 -12.05
CA ARG A 62 15.70 -3.08 -12.23
C ARG A 62 14.96 -2.71 -10.95
N VAL A 63 15.58 -2.90 -9.77
CA VAL A 63 15.03 -2.52 -8.48
C VAL A 63 15.91 -1.46 -7.80
N VAL A 64 15.43 -0.89 -6.71
CA VAL A 64 16.26 -0.02 -5.84
C VAL A 64 17.26 -0.92 -5.11
N ARG A 65 18.56 -0.72 -5.40
CA ARG A 65 19.66 -1.51 -4.84
C ARG A 65 19.95 -1.13 -3.38
N ASN A 66 18.98 -1.41 -2.52
CA ASN A 66 19.07 -1.20 -1.08
C ASN A 66 18.70 -2.51 -0.37
N ARG A 67 19.70 -3.14 0.27
CA ARG A 67 19.55 -4.43 0.95
C ARG A 67 18.36 -4.44 1.92
N ARG A 68 18.22 -3.41 2.76
CA ARG A 68 17.13 -3.33 3.74
C ARG A 68 15.76 -3.30 3.09
N LYS A 69 15.60 -2.55 1.99
CA LYS A 69 14.33 -2.46 1.24
C LYS A 69 14.00 -3.78 0.53
N ILE A 70 15.00 -4.45 -0.03
CA ILE A 70 14.84 -5.75 -0.70
C ILE A 70 14.36 -6.81 0.30
N TYR A 71 15.05 -6.95 1.43
CA TYR A 71 14.66 -7.90 2.49
C TYR A 71 13.30 -7.58 3.10
N ALA A 72 12.95 -6.29 3.20
CA ALA A 72 11.66 -5.85 3.71
C ALA A 72 10.48 -6.38 2.88
N VAL A 73 10.63 -6.57 1.56
CA VAL A 73 9.55 -7.11 0.73
C VAL A 73 9.18 -8.54 1.17
N ARG A 74 10.18 -9.40 1.43
CA ARG A 74 9.94 -10.74 1.98
C ARG A 74 9.35 -10.69 3.39
N THR A 75 9.90 -9.84 4.26
CA THR A 75 9.37 -9.65 5.61
C THR A 75 7.90 -9.23 5.57
N ASN A 76 7.55 -8.28 4.71
CA ASN A 76 6.18 -7.84 4.53
C ASN A 76 5.27 -8.94 3.96
N ALA A 77 5.79 -9.81 3.09
CA ALA A 77 5.01 -10.95 2.58
C ALA A 77 4.70 -11.96 3.69
N GLN A 78 5.67 -12.25 4.57
CA GLN A 78 5.48 -13.12 5.72
C GLN A 78 4.45 -12.53 6.70
N ALA A 79 4.53 -11.23 7.00
CA ALA A 79 3.54 -10.54 7.82
C ALA A 79 2.14 -10.53 7.15
N ALA A 80 2.08 -10.34 5.83
CA ALA A 80 0.83 -10.38 5.08
C ALA A 80 0.15 -11.76 5.14
N LEU A 81 0.91 -12.86 5.06
CA LEU A 81 0.35 -14.21 5.23
C LEU A 81 -0.24 -14.42 6.63
N GLN A 82 0.39 -13.88 7.66
CA GLN A 82 -0.14 -13.94 9.03
C GLN A 82 -1.43 -13.12 9.14
N ALA A 83 -1.46 -11.90 8.57
CA ALA A 83 -2.66 -11.07 8.53
C ALA A 83 -3.82 -11.75 7.78
N ILE A 84 -3.55 -12.37 6.63
CA ILE A 84 -4.54 -13.13 5.86
C ILE A 84 -5.12 -14.28 6.70
N HIS A 85 -4.27 -15.00 7.42
CA HIS A 85 -4.71 -16.10 8.29
C HIS A 85 -5.63 -15.61 9.42
N GLN A 86 -5.37 -14.43 9.98
CA GLN A 86 -6.14 -13.87 11.10
C GLN A 86 -7.40 -13.14 10.67
N HIS A 87 -7.41 -12.52 9.49
CA HIS A 87 -8.44 -11.60 9.01
C HIS A 87 -9.15 -12.04 7.72
N SER A 88 -8.90 -13.27 7.25
CA SER A 88 -9.44 -13.88 6.02
C SER A 88 -8.86 -13.31 4.71
N SER A 89 -8.35 -12.08 4.67
CA SER A 89 -7.67 -11.48 3.52
C SER A 89 -6.78 -10.30 3.94
N LEU A 90 -5.78 -9.98 3.13
CA LEU A 90 -4.98 -8.78 3.32
C LEU A 90 -5.83 -7.52 3.13
N GLN A 91 -6.79 -7.57 2.22
CA GLN A 91 -7.76 -6.51 1.99
C GLN A 91 -8.58 -6.22 3.25
N ALA A 92 -9.17 -7.23 3.87
CA ALA A 92 -9.98 -7.06 5.09
C ALA A 92 -9.14 -6.43 6.22
N TYR A 93 -7.89 -6.90 6.39
CA TYR A 93 -6.96 -6.38 7.37
C TYR A 93 -6.62 -4.89 7.12
N LEU A 94 -6.10 -4.56 5.94
CA LEU A 94 -5.64 -3.19 5.63
C LEU A 94 -6.80 -2.18 5.60
N TRP A 95 -7.94 -2.55 5.02
CA TRP A 95 -9.13 -1.70 5.03
C TRP A 95 -9.69 -1.52 6.43
N GLY A 96 -9.65 -2.55 7.28
CA GLY A 96 -10.03 -2.45 8.69
C GLY A 96 -9.20 -1.40 9.43
N LEU A 97 -7.88 -1.36 9.21
CA LEU A 97 -6.99 -0.36 9.79
C LEU A 97 -7.28 1.08 9.29
N ALA A 98 -7.81 1.20 8.08
CA ALA A 98 -8.18 2.49 7.48
C ALA A 98 -9.61 2.97 7.85
N GLY A 99 -10.36 2.20 8.65
CA GLY A 99 -11.72 2.51 9.04
C GLY A 99 -12.81 1.82 8.22
N GLY A 100 -12.45 0.88 7.35
CA GLY A 100 -13.36 -0.01 6.62
C GLY A 100 -14.04 0.60 5.38
N ALA A 101 -14.00 1.91 5.20
CA ALA A 101 -14.63 2.61 4.09
C ALA A 101 -13.78 3.81 3.61
N PRO A 102 -13.90 4.19 2.32
CA PRO A 102 -13.21 5.39 1.82
C PRO A 102 -13.63 6.65 2.56
N VAL A 103 -12.66 7.47 2.93
CA VAL A 103 -12.85 8.76 3.58
C VAL A 103 -12.72 9.88 2.55
N GLN A 104 -13.69 10.81 2.52
CA GLN A 104 -13.65 12.01 1.67
C GLN A 104 -13.13 13.19 2.49
N HIS A 105 -12.03 13.79 2.05
CA HIS A 105 -11.54 15.04 2.59
C HIS A 105 -11.93 16.22 1.68
N HIS A 106 -11.96 17.42 2.23
CA HIS A 106 -12.36 18.64 1.51
C HIS A 106 -11.22 19.66 1.50
N TRP A 107 -10.10 19.30 0.85
CA TRP A 107 -8.95 20.18 0.73
C TRP A 107 -9.18 21.26 -0.33
N HIS A 108 -8.87 22.50 -0.03
CA HIS A 108 -9.00 23.62 -0.96
C HIS A 108 -7.73 23.83 -1.77
N THR A 109 -6.56 23.55 -1.19
CA THR A 109 -5.25 23.66 -1.82
C THR A 109 -4.40 22.41 -1.55
N ALA A 110 -3.38 22.18 -2.36
CA ALA A 110 -2.45 21.06 -2.14
C ALA A 110 -1.65 21.21 -0.83
N SER A 111 -1.45 22.45 -0.35
CA SER A 111 -0.76 22.73 0.92
C SER A 111 -1.60 22.38 2.16
N ASP A 112 -2.90 22.18 2.00
CA ASP A 112 -3.78 21.77 3.10
C ASP A 112 -3.64 20.26 3.41
N ILE A 113 -3.12 19.49 2.43
CA ILE A 113 -2.97 18.04 2.57
C ILE A 113 -1.80 17.74 3.53
N PRO A 114 -2.05 17.10 4.69
CA PRO A 114 -1.00 16.81 5.65
C PRO A 114 -0.05 15.72 5.15
N ALA A 115 1.14 15.65 5.72
CA ALA A 115 2.09 14.58 5.43
C ALA A 115 1.65 13.21 6.02
N ASP A 116 0.88 13.21 7.09
CA ASP A 116 0.25 12.05 7.73
C ASP A 116 -1.01 12.46 8.50
N THR A 117 -1.82 11.47 8.90
CA THR A 117 -3.05 11.66 9.68
C THR A 117 -3.04 10.80 10.94
N ALA A 118 -4.01 11.02 11.85
CA ALA A 118 -4.17 10.15 13.01
C ALA A 118 -4.39 8.68 12.61
N THR A 119 -5.18 8.45 11.55
CA THR A 119 -5.44 7.10 11.01
C THR A 119 -4.18 6.48 10.43
N SER A 120 -3.38 7.22 9.63
CA SER A 120 -2.13 6.68 9.08
C SER A 120 -1.07 6.41 10.15
N ARG A 121 -1.03 7.20 11.22
CA ARG A 121 -0.18 6.93 12.39
C ARG A 121 -0.61 5.65 13.12
N ALA A 122 -1.90 5.46 13.33
CA ALA A 122 -2.45 4.26 13.96
C ALA A 122 -2.18 3.01 13.08
N MET A 123 -2.42 3.10 11.76
CA MET A 123 -2.10 2.06 10.80
C MET A 123 -0.61 1.70 10.83
N SER A 124 0.28 2.69 10.78
CA SER A 124 1.73 2.51 10.88
C SER A 124 2.13 1.77 12.17
N ALA A 125 1.56 2.17 13.31
CA ALA A 125 1.85 1.55 14.59
C ALA A 125 1.40 0.08 14.62
N GLN A 126 0.22 -0.24 14.06
CA GLN A 126 -0.28 -1.61 13.99
C GLN A 126 0.55 -2.45 13.03
N LEU A 127 0.78 -1.98 11.81
CA LEU A 127 1.60 -2.70 10.81
C LEU A 127 3.00 -3.04 11.36
N LYS A 128 3.64 -2.12 12.09
CA LYS A 128 4.94 -2.39 12.73
C LYS A 128 4.85 -3.48 13.80
N ARG A 129 3.79 -3.48 14.63
CA ARG A 129 3.56 -4.54 15.63
C ARG A 129 3.38 -5.90 14.98
N ASP A 130 2.73 -5.94 13.81
CA ASP A 130 2.46 -7.16 13.07
C ASP A 130 3.62 -7.57 12.14
N GLY A 131 4.78 -6.92 12.27
CA GLY A 131 6.03 -7.32 11.63
C GLY A 131 6.29 -6.70 10.24
N PHE A 132 5.47 -5.75 9.78
CA PHE A 132 5.74 -5.04 8.53
C PHE A 132 6.89 -4.02 8.70
N ALA A 133 7.67 -3.88 7.64
CA ALA A 133 8.81 -2.96 7.55
C ALA A 133 8.56 -1.86 6.51
N PHE A 134 9.21 -0.71 6.68
CA PHE A 134 9.05 0.49 5.84
C PHE A 134 7.62 1.01 5.75
N VAL A 135 6.88 0.90 6.83
CA VAL A 135 5.49 1.34 6.97
C VAL A 135 5.37 2.52 7.94
N GLY A 136 6.17 3.57 7.72
CA GLY A 136 6.07 4.83 8.48
C GLY A 136 4.73 5.55 8.27
N PRO A 137 4.34 6.51 9.14
CA PRO A 137 3.06 7.20 9.03
C PRO A 137 2.83 7.87 7.67
N THR A 138 3.85 8.54 7.14
CA THR A 138 3.81 9.17 5.80
C THR A 138 3.67 8.13 4.69
N THR A 139 4.41 7.00 4.77
CA THR A 139 4.28 5.88 3.82
C THR A 139 2.88 5.27 3.87
N CYS A 140 2.33 5.06 5.08
CA CYS A 140 0.96 4.57 5.24
C CYS A 140 -0.06 5.54 4.66
N TYR A 141 0.14 6.85 4.84
CA TYR A 141 -0.77 7.84 4.26
C TYR A 141 -0.73 7.84 2.73
N ALA A 142 0.47 7.82 2.13
CA ALA A 142 0.63 7.68 0.69
C ALA A 142 -0.02 6.39 0.16
N PHE A 143 0.16 5.27 0.86
CA PHE A 143 -0.53 4.01 0.56
C PHE A 143 -2.06 4.16 0.61
N MET A 144 -2.61 4.80 1.66
CA MET A 144 -4.06 5.02 1.78
C MET A 144 -4.61 5.86 0.63
N GLN A 145 -3.88 6.90 0.20
CA GLN A 145 -4.23 7.73 -0.96
C GLN A 145 -4.23 6.90 -2.26
N ALA A 146 -3.15 6.16 -2.51
CA ALA A 146 -2.99 5.36 -3.72
C ALA A 146 -3.95 4.17 -3.79
N ALA A 147 -4.28 3.55 -2.64
CA ALA A 147 -5.27 2.47 -2.53
C ALA A 147 -6.73 2.96 -2.59
N GLY A 148 -6.96 4.28 -2.61
CA GLY A 148 -8.29 4.88 -2.62
C GLY A 148 -9.04 4.74 -1.29
N MET A 149 -8.32 4.55 -0.19
CA MET A 149 -8.87 4.55 1.17
C MET A 149 -9.20 5.97 1.64
N VAL A 150 -8.54 6.97 1.07
CA VAL A 150 -8.84 8.39 1.25
C VAL A 150 -8.90 9.07 -0.11
N ASN A 151 -9.80 10.04 -0.26
CA ASN A 151 -9.84 10.94 -1.40
C ASN A 151 -9.30 12.31 -0.97
N ASP A 152 -8.05 12.57 -1.34
CA ASP A 152 -7.33 13.81 -1.04
C ASP A 152 -7.19 14.74 -2.25
N HIS A 153 -7.91 14.47 -3.32
CA HIS A 153 -7.99 15.44 -4.40
C HIS A 153 -8.60 16.74 -3.88
N VAL A 154 -8.00 17.88 -4.22
CA VAL A 154 -8.59 19.18 -3.88
C VAL A 154 -9.96 19.33 -4.55
N VAL A 155 -10.91 20.01 -3.89
CA VAL A 155 -12.31 20.08 -4.32
C VAL A 155 -12.51 20.63 -5.73
N LYS A 156 -11.56 21.43 -6.25
CA LYS A 156 -11.55 21.97 -7.62
C LYS A 156 -10.99 20.99 -8.66
N CYS A 157 -10.38 19.87 -8.23
CA CYS A 157 -9.84 18.86 -9.15
C CYS A 157 -11.00 18.06 -9.79
N PHE A 158 -10.95 17.83 -11.09
CA PHE A 158 -11.97 17.02 -11.79
C PHE A 158 -12.08 15.60 -11.21
N ARG A 159 -10.97 15.04 -10.76
CA ARG A 159 -10.90 13.73 -10.11
C ARG A 159 -11.64 13.67 -8.77
N TYR A 160 -11.83 14.78 -8.07
CA TYR A 160 -12.49 14.80 -6.77
C TYR A 160 -13.89 14.19 -6.84
N ARG A 161 -14.70 14.64 -7.79
CA ARG A 161 -16.08 14.16 -7.99
C ARG A 161 -16.13 12.72 -8.49
N GLU A 162 -15.21 12.34 -9.38
CA GLU A 162 -15.11 10.96 -9.87
C GLU A 162 -14.80 9.99 -8.74
N CYS A 163 -13.83 10.30 -7.86
CA CYS A 163 -13.47 9.48 -6.72
C CYS A 163 -14.60 9.41 -5.68
N ALA A 164 -15.31 10.53 -5.44
CA ALA A 164 -16.45 10.55 -4.54
C ALA A 164 -17.58 9.61 -5.02
N ALA A 165 -17.95 9.70 -6.31
CA ALA A 165 -18.99 8.82 -6.90
C ALA A 165 -18.64 7.34 -6.82
N LEU A 166 -17.37 6.98 -7.03
CA LEU A 166 -16.90 5.59 -6.92
C LEU A 166 -16.95 5.04 -5.49
N SER A 167 -16.73 5.90 -4.49
CA SER A 167 -16.85 5.54 -3.08
C SER A 167 -18.29 5.19 -2.69
N ASP A 168 -19.27 5.91 -3.23
CA ASP A 168 -20.69 5.67 -2.97
C ASP A 168 -21.20 4.38 -3.64
N MET A 169 -20.67 4.01 -4.80
CA MET A 169 -21.00 2.74 -5.47
C MET A 169 -20.47 1.52 -4.69
N GLY A 170 -19.29 1.62 -4.07
CA GLY A 170 -18.75 0.57 -3.22
C GLY A 170 -19.58 0.30 -1.96
N ARG A 171 -20.18 1.32 -1.36
CA ARG A 171 -21.08 1.18 -0.19
C ARG A 171 -22.39 0.48 -0.51
N LYS A 172 -22.95 0.70 -1.70
CA LYS A 172 -24.22 0.09 -2.11
C LYS A 172 -24.09 -1.41 -2.35
N ASN A 173 -22.95 -1.90 -2.81
CA ASN A 173 -22.72 -3.33 -3.02
C ASN A 173 -22.47 -4.12 -1.73
N SER A 174 -22.01 -3.47 -0.66
CA SER A 174 -21.78 -4.11 0.64
C SER A 174 -23.06 -4.31 1.45
N SER A 175 -24.15 -3.58 1.14
CA SER A 175 -25.44 -3.65 1.85
C SER A 175 -26.43 -4.67 1.27
N VAL A 176 -26.07 -5.42 0.22
CA VAL A 176 -26.98 -6.39 -0.44
C VAL A 176 -26.71 -7.85 0.00
N HIS A 177 -25.69 -8.08 0.84
CA HIS A 177 -25.32 -9.42 1.35
C HIS A 177 -25.32 -9.47 2.89
N GLY A 178 -26.24 -8.76 3.54
CA GLY A 178 -26.53 -8.84 4.97
C GLY A 178 -27.86 -9.55 5.21
#